data_3ec2e66d4351cbee351d7c769e19c010
#
_entry.id   3ec2e66d4351cbee351d7c769e19c010
#
_cell.length_a   1.000
_cell.length_b   1.000
_cell.length_c   1.000
_cell.angle_alpha   90.00
_cell.angle_beta   90.00
_cell.angle_gamma   90.00
#
_symmetry.space_group_name_H-M   'P 1'
#
loop_
_entity.id
_entity.type
_entity.pdbx_description
1 polymer ?
#
loop_
_entity_poly.entity_id
_entity_poly.type
_entity_poly.pdbx_seq_one_letter_code
_entity_poly.pdbx_strand_id
1 'polypeptide(L)' 'MKERVQEALNKIRPSLQADGGDCELVDVSDDGVVKVKLTGACHGCPMSEITLKMGIEKVLKSAIPEVKEVTT' A
#
# COMPACT_ATOMS: atom_id res chain seq x y z
N MET A 1 5.25 -13.96 3.85
CA MET A 1 4.34 -12.96 3.23
C MET A 1 4.84 -11.52 3.36
N LYS A 2 5.35 -11.15 4.51
CA LYS A 2 5.83 -9.78 4.73
C LYS A 2 6.89 -9.34 3.72
N GLU A 3 7.84 -10.21 3.42
CA GLU A 3 8.88 -9.90 2.45
C GLU A 3 8.33 -9.68 1.05
N ARG A 4 7.35 -10.48 0.63
CA ARG A 4 6.71 -10.33 -0.67
C ARG A 4 5.93 -9.02 -0.75
N VAL A 5 5.24 -8.69 0.33
CA VAL A 5 4.50 -7.42 0.41
C VAL A 5 5.46 -6.25 0.32
N GLN A 6 6.58 -6.33 1.03
CA GLN A 6 7.59 -5.27 0.98
C GLN A 6 8.16 -5.10 -0.43
N GLU A 7 8.44 -6.18 -1.12
CA GLU A 7 8.91 -6.11 -2.50
C GLU A 7 7.88 -5.47 -3.42
N ALA A 8 6.62 -5.85 -3.27
CA ALA A 8 5.54 -5.28 -4.06
C ALA A 8 5.40 -3.78 -3.78
N LEU A 9 5.48 -3.39 -2.52
CA LEU A 9 5.43 -1.97 -2.15
C LEU A 9 6.61 -1.21 -2.74
N ASN A 10 7.80 -1.78 -2.73
CA ASN A 10 8.97 -1.14 -3.30
C ASN A 10 8.80 -0.86 -4.80
N LYS A 11 8.01 -1.65 -5.49
CA LYS A 11 7.70 -1.41 -6.91
C LYS A 11 6.68 -0.30 -7.09
N ILE A 12 5.78 -0.12 -6.14
CA ILE A 12 4.73 0.90 -6.18
C ILE A 12 5.25 2.25 -5.74
N ARG A 13 6.17 2.27 -4.78
CA ARG A 13 6.66 3.50 -4.16
C ARG A 13 7.15 4.55 -5.17
N PRO A 14 7.93 4.19 -6.20
CA PRO A 14 8.37 5.20 -7.17
C PRO A 14 7.21 5.95 -7.83
N SER A 15 6.12 5.26 -8.15
CA SER A 15 4.93 5.89 -8.72
C SER A 15 4.28 6.85 -7.73
N LEU A 16 4.20 6.43 -6.47
CA LEU A 16 3.63 7.29 -5.42
C LEU A 16 4.50 8.50 -5.17
N GLN A 17 5.81 8.32 -5.16
CA GLN A 17 6.76 9.41 -4.96
C GLN A 17 6.70 10.42 -6.09
N ALA A 18 6.48 9.94 -7.32
CA ALA A 18 6.31 10.83 -8.46
C ALA A 18 5.08 11.73 -8.32
N ASP A 19 4.06 11.26 -7.62
CA ASP A 19 2.85 12.04 -7.32
C ASP A 19 2.98 12.87 -6.04
N GLY A 20 4.14 12.81 -5.41
CA GLY A 20 4.39 13.56 -4.18
C GLY A 20 4.01 12.80 -2.91
N GLY A 21 3.69 11.52 -3.02
CA GLY A 21 3.33 10.69 -1.87
C GLY A 21 4.29 9.53 -1.66
N ASP A 22 4.00 8.73 -0.66
CA ASP A 22 4.76 7.50 -0.39
C ASP A 22 3.91 6.59 0.50
N CYS A 23 4.35 5.36 0.65
CA CYS A 23 3.73 4.44 1.60
C CYS A 23 4.80 3.60 2.29
N GLU A 24 4.54 3.22 3.52
CA GLU A 24 5.42 2.37 4.30
C GLU A 24 4.66 1.15 4.79
N LEU A 25 5.32 0.01 4.80
CA LEU A 25 4.76 -1.20 5.38
C LEU A 25 4.86 -1.10 6.90
N VAL A 26 3.71 -1.20 7.57
CA VAL A 26 3.65 -1.20 9.03
C VAL A 26 3.64 -2.62 9.55
N ASP A 27 2.74 -3.45 9.02
CA ASP A 27 2.60 -4.82 9.47
C ASP A 27 1.86 -5.65 8.44
N VAL A 28 1.97 -6.96 8.56
CA VAL A 28 1.23 -7.91 7.74
C VAL A 28 0.71 -9.00 8.66
N SER A 29 -0.60 -9.18 8.66
CA SER A 29 -1.26 -10.21 9.45
C SER A 29 -1.20 -11.56 8.72
N ASP A 30 -1.23 -12.63 9.50
CA ASP A 30 -1.31 -13.99 8.93
C ASP A 30 -2.61 -14.22 8.17
N ASP A 31 -3.61 -13.41 8.45
CA ASP A 31 -4.91 -13.48 7.77
C ASP A 31 -4.87 -12.86 6.36
N GLY A 32 -3.78 -12.23 6.01
CA GLY A 32 -3.66 -11.56 4.72
C GLY A 32 -4.01 -10.08 4.76
N VAL A 33 -4.12 -9.50 5.94
CA VAL A 33 -4.36 -8.07 6.11
C VAL A 33 -3.02 -7.35 6.12
N VAL A 34 -2.85 -6.41 5.22
CA VAL A 34 -1.64 -5.61 5.11
C VAL A 34 -1.91 -4.22 5.66
N LYS A 35 -1.11 -3.81 6.62
CA LYS A 35 -1.21 -2.49 7.20
C LYS A 35 -0.09 -1.61 6.67
N VAL A 36 -0.46 -0.48 6.08
CA VAL A 36 0.48 0.46 5.50
C VAL A 36 0.23 1.86 6.07
N LYS A 37 1.23 2.70 5.98
CA LYS A 37 1.11 4.11 6.35
C LYS A 37 1.33 4.95 5.11
N LEU A 38 0.37 5.79 4.78
CA LEU A 38 0.48 6.69 3.65
C LEU A 38 1.05 8.02 4.14
N THR A 39 1.99 8.55 3.36
CA THR A 39 2.64 9.83 3.67
C THR A 39 2.74 10.67 2.40
N GLY A 40 3.03 11.95 2.56
CA GLY A 40 3.35 12.82 1.44
C GLY A 40 2.31 13.91 1.19
N ALA A 41 2.31 14.42 -0.04
CA ALA A 41 1.54 15.61 -0.41
C ALA A 41 0.03 15.42 -0.37
N CYS A 42 -0.43 14.19 -0.36
CA CYS A 42 -1.86 13.89 -0.27
C CYS A 42 -2.39 13.96 1.17
N HIS A 43 -1.54 14.34 2.08
CA HIS A 43 -1.91 14.50 3.48
C HIS A 43 -3.04 15.52 3.62
N GLY A 44 -4.14 15.08 4.18
CA GLY A 44 -5.32 15.95 4.33
C GLY A 44 -6.34 15.85 3.21
N CYS A 45 -6.09 14.99 2.22
CA CYS A 45 -6.99 14.77 1.10
C CYS A 45 -7.63 13.38 1.23
N PRO A 46 -8.79 13.24 1.88
CA PRO A 46 -9.38 11.91 2.15
C PRO A 46 -9.61 11.08 0.90
N MET A 47 -10.03 11.70 -0.17
CA MET A 47 -10.29 10.97 -1.41
C MET A 47 -9.00 10.44 -2.02
N SER A 48 -7.92 11.19 -1.93
CA SER A 48 -6.62 10.74 -2.43
C SER A 48 -6.10 9.55 -1.64
N GLU A 49 -6.29 9.55 -0.33
CA GLU A 49 -5.89 8.44 0.52
C GLU A 49 -6.65 7.16 0.16
N ILE A 50 -7.96 7.29 -0.06
CA ILE A 50 -8.79 6.16 -0.46
C ILE A 50 -8.35 5.62 -1.81
N THR A 51 -8.09 6.50 -2.77
CA THR A 51 -7.65 6.12 -4.10
C THR A 51 -6.30 5.39 -4.05
N LEU A 52 -5.36 5.92 -3.29
CA LEU A 52 -4.05 5.30 -3.11
C LEU A 52 -4.17 3.94 -2.45
N LYS A 53 -4.97 3.86 -1.40
CA LYS A 53 -5.20 2.61 -0.70
C LYS A 53 -5.78 1.55 -1.63
N MET A 54 -6.77 1.89 -2.42
CA MET A 54 -7.39 0.97 -3.36
C MET A 54 -6.40 0.52 -4.44
N GLY A 55 -5.59 1.44 -4.93
CA GLY A 55 -4.56 1.13 -5.91
C GLY A 55 -3.52 0.18 -5.36
N ILE A 56 -3.05 0.44 -4.16
CA ILE A 56 -2.09 -0.42 -3.47
C ILE A 56 -2.68 -1.80 -3.23
N GLU A 57 -3.92 -1.84 -2.73
CA GLU A 57 -4.62 -3.10 -2.49
C GLU A 57 -4.74 -3.93 -3.76
N LYS A 58 -5.14 -3.30 -4.85
CA LYS A 58 -5.28 -3.98 -6.13
C LYS A 58 -3.96 -4.58 -6.60
N VAL A 59 -2.88 -3.80 -6.52
CA VAL A 59 -1.56 -4.27 -6.93
C VAL A 59 -1.08 -5.40 -6.02
N LEU A 60 -1.25 -5.25 -4.72
CA LEU A 60 -0.83 -6.28 -3.77
C LEU A 60 -1.61 -7.56 -3.95
N LYS A 61 -2.91 -7.47 -4.14
CA LYS A 61 -3.74 -8.67 -4.39
C LYS A 61 -3.36 -9.36 -5.69
N SER A 62 -3.01 -8.60 -6.70
CA SER A 62 -2.57 -9.14 -7.98
C SER A 62 -1.22 -9.84 -7.86
N ALA A 63 -0.29 -9.23 -7.13
CA ALA A 63 1.05 -9.78 -6.94
C ALA A 63 1.06 -10.93 -5.93
N ILE A 64 0.23 -10.81 -4.90
CA ILE A 64 0.18 -11.77 -3.79
C ILE A 64 -1.28 -12.14 -3.55
N PRO A 65 -1.75 -13.26 -4.11
CA PRO A 65 -3.16 -13.67 -3.95
C PRO A 65 -3.58 -13.87 -2.50
N GLU A 66 -2.63 -14.08 -1.61
CA GLU A 66 -2.89 -14.29 -0.19
C GLU A 66 -3.32 -13.02 0.53
N VAL A 67 -3.06 -11.86 -0.07
CA VAL A 67 -3.48 -10.59 0.50
C VAL A 67 -4.99 -10.43 0.32
N LYS A 68 -5.69 -10.23 1.44
CA LYS A 68 -7.15 -10.06 1.44
C LYS A 68 -7.55 -8.60 1.50
N GLU A 69 -6.81 -7.81 2.23
CA GLU A 69 -7.17 -6.43 2.50
C GLU A 69 -5.92 -5.60 2.78
N VAL A 70 -5.98 -4.34 2.43
CA VAL A 70 -4.96 -3.36 2.80
C VAL A 70 -5.65 -2.29 3.65
N THR A 71 -5.05 -1.96 4.78
CA THR A 71 -5.57 -0.96 5.71
C THR A 71 -4.51 0.07 6.04
N THR A 72 -4.92 1.22 6.48
CA THR A 72 -4.03 2.31 6.88
C THR A 72 -4.14 2.62 8.37
#